data_9686b999db25b5daf1205bef75216450
#
_entry.id   9686b999db25b5daf1205bef75216450
#
_cell.length_a   1.000
_cell.length_b   1.000
_cell.length_c   1.000
_cell.angle_alpha   90.00
_cell.angle_beta   90.00
_cell.angle_gamma   90.00
#
_symmetry.space_group_name_H-M   'P 1'
#
loop_
_entity.id
_entity.type
_entity.pdbx_description
1 polymer ?
#
loop_
_entity_poly.entity_id
_entity_poly.type
_entity_poly.pdbx_seq_one_letter_code
_entity_poly.pdbx_strand_id
1 'polypeptide(L)'
;VRELMKPFVSQGRVFNIFKTLVHHPDLARRWMVFANHILGKSTLADRDRELLILRIGFLCQAGYEWGQHVLIARRCDMSDEEIRSTQTGPQTEGLSEKDKVLLQAADELHKDAHISNDTWKGLTNYFDTQQLMDIVFTVGQYNLVSMALNSFGVQLDEGLPGWNV
;
A
#
# COMPACT_ATOMS: atom_id res chain seq x y z
N VAL A 1 25.78 2.82 -7.48
CA VAL A 1 24.90 3.48 -6.48
C VAL A 1 24.26 4.74 -7.07
N ARG A 2 25.06 5.73 -7.52
CA ARG A 2 24.55 7.03 -8.04
C ARG A 2 23.58 6.87 -9.22
N GLU A 3 23.85 5.99 -10.18
CA GLU A 3 22.97 5.74 -11.33
C GLU A 3 21.66 5.02 -10.94
N LEU A 4 21.76 4.08 -9.99
CA LEU A 4 20.59 3.37 -9.46
C LEU A 4 19.64 4.34 -8.73
N MET A 5 20.17 5.40 -8.14
CA MET A 5 19.40 6.37 -7.36
C MET A 5 18.75 7.48 -8.20
N LYS A 6 19.21 7.69 -9.46
CA LYS A 6 18.67 8.74 -10.33
C LYS A 6 17.14 8.72 -10.47
N PRO A 7 16.47 7.54 -10.65
CA PRO A 7 15.01 7.50 -10.75
C PRO A 7 14.27 7.83 -9.46
N PHE A 8 14.97 7.80 -8.31
CA PHE A 8 14.36 7.94 -6.98
C PHE A 8 14.58 9.31 -6.34
N VAL A 9 15.23 10.21 -7.08
CA VAL A 9 15.39 11.60 -6.65
C VAL A 9 14.12 12.35 -7.03
N SER A 10 13.17 12.45 -6.08
CA SER A 10 12.03 13.32 -6.21
C SER A 10 12.31 14.66 -5.55
N GLN A 11 12.22 15.75 -6.32
CA GLN A 11 12.46 17.11 -5.82
C GLN A 11 13.83 17.29 -5.10
N GLY A 12 14.86 16.62 -5.61
CA GLY A 12 16.22 16.69 -5.02
C GLY A 12 16.43 15.84 -3.75
N ARG A 13 15.43 15.08 -3.32
CA ARG A 13 15.49 14.23 -2.13
C ARG A 13 15.38 12.75 -2.49
N VAL A 14 16.17 11.91 -1.83
CA VAL A 14 16.09 10.45 -1.91
C VAL A 14 15.44 9.92 -0.64
N PHE A 15 14.34 9.19 -0.79
CA PHE A 15 13.65 8.58 0.35
C PHE A 15 14.49 7.50 1.05
N ASN A 16 14.29 7.35 2.35
CA ASN A 16 15.08 6.45 3.19
C ASN A 16 14.96 4.97 2.77
N ILE A 17 13.79 4.54 2.26
CA ILE A 17 13.64 3.20 1.69
C ILE A 17 14.67 2.93 0.58
N PHE A 18 14.90 3.89 -0.32
CA PHE A 18 15.85 3.70 -1.41
C PHE A 18 17.30 3.76 -0.93
N LYS A 19 17.60 4.57 0.10
CA LYS A 19 18.91 4.57 0.75
C LYS A 19 19.21 3.21 1.39
N THR A 20 18.20 2.50 1.87
CA THR A 20 18.32 1.16 2.43
C THR A 20 18.49 0.12 1.31
N LEU A 21 17.64 0.16 0.28
CA LEU A 21 17.66 -0.83 -0.80
C LEU A 21 18.92 -0.80 -1.66
N VAL A 22 19.67 0.32 -1.71
CA VAL A 22 20.93 0.38 -2.47
C VAL A 22 22.03 -0.53 -1.92
N HIS A 23 21.89 -1.04 -0.69
CA HIS A 23 22.81 -2.04 -0.14
C HIS A 23 22.70 -3.39 -0.85
N HIS A 24 21.58 -3.65 -1.58
CA HIS A 24 21.42 -4.80 -2.46
C HIS A 24 20.91 -4.38 -3.84
N PRO A 25 21.79 -3.86 -4.72
CA PRO A 25 21.38 -3.22 -5.98
C PRO A 25 20.62 -4.13 -6.93
N ASP A 26 20.95 -5.42 -6.97
CA ASP A 26 20.26 -6.37 -7.86
C ASP A 26 18.85 -6.70 -7.38
N LEU A 27 18.66 -6.85 -6.08
CA LEU A 27 17.34 -6.97 -5.47
C LEU A 27 16.50 -5.71 -5.75
N ALA A 28 17.05 -4.53 -5.47
CA ALA A 28 16.37 -3.25 -5.68
C ALA A 28 15.88 -3.11 -7.13
N ARG A 29 16.72 -3.39 -8.12
CA ARG A 29 16.36 -3.31 -9.55
C ARG A 29 15.19 -4.23 -9.92
N ARG A 30 15.23 -5.48 -9.47
CA ARG A 30 14.20 -6.47 -9.79
C ARG A 30 12.89 -6.16 -9.07
N TRP A 31 12.95 -5.83 -7.81
CA TRP A 31 11.79 -5.44 -7.01
C TRP A 31 11.10 -4.19 -7.57
N MET A 32 11.87 -3.18 -8.01
CA MET A 32 11.34 -1.94 -8.56
C MET A 32 10.49 -2.14 -9.82
N VAL A 33 10.74 -3.18 -10.61
CA VAL A 33 9.90 -3.50 -11.78
C VAL A 33 8.47 -3.82 -11.32
N PHE A 34 8.35 -4.65 -10.29
CA PHE A 34 7.05 -5.02 -9.74
C PHE A 34 6.41 -3.87 -8.94
N ALA A 35 7.18 -3.17 -8.11
CA ALA A 35 6.67 -2.01 -7.37
C ALA A 35 6.12 -0.92 -8.31
N ASN A 36 6.79 -0.65 -9.42
CA ASN A 36 6.31 0.29 -10.44
C ASN A 36 5.05 -0.22 -11.16
N HIS A 37 4.87 -1.54 -11.32
CA HIS A 37 3.62 -2.07 -11.85
C HIS A 37 2.46 -1.76 -10.90
N ILE A 38 2.60 -2.08 -9.62
CA ILE A 38 1.55 -1.85 -8.62
C ILE A 38 1.18 -0.36 -8.53
N LEU A 39 2.16 0.53 -8.46
CA LEU A 39 1.90 1.98 -8.27
C LEU A 39 1.47 2.71 -9.54
N GLY A 40 1.95 2.30 -10.70
CA GLY A 40 1.79 3.11 -11.91
C GLY A 40 1.10 2.42 -13.07
N LYS A 41 0.84 1.11 -12.99
CA LYS A 41 0.25 0.30 -14.06
C LYS A 41 -0.86 -0.64 -13.60
N SER A 42 -1.22 -0.60 -12.33
CA SER A 42 -2.36 -1.33 -11.79
C SER A 42 -3.65 -0.92 -12.52
N THR A 43 -4.56 -1.86 -12.68
CA THR A 43 -5.90 -1.61 -13.26
C THR A 43 -6.90 -1.08 -12.23
N LEU A 44 -6.51 -1.05 -10.95
CA LEU A 44 -7.31 -0.44 -9.90
C LEU A 44 -7.32 1.08 -10.03
N ALA A 45 -8.45 1.70 -9.69
CA ALA A 45 -8.47 3.13 -9.46
C ALA A 45 -7.46 3.52 -8.36
N ASP A 46 -6.80 4.65 -8.51
CA ASP A 46 -5.75 5.10 -7.57
C ASP A 46 -6.24 5.11 -6.13
N ARG A 47 -7.47 5.60 -5.89
CA ARG A 47 -8.10 5.60 -4.57
C ARG A 47 -8.28 4.19 -3.98
N ASP A 48 -8.77 3.24 -4.78
CA ASP A 48 -9.00 1.86 -4.33
C ASP A 48 -7.66 1.18 -3.99
N ARG A 49 -6.63 1.43 -4.79
CA ARG A 49 -5.27 0.97 -4.51
C ARG A 49 -4.74 1.54 -3.19
N GLU A 50 -4.87 2.85 -2.96
CA GLU A 50 -4.39 3.48 -1.72
C GLU A 50 -5.18 3.00 -0.49
N LEU A 51 -6.48 2.72 -0.62
CA LEU A 51 -7.28 2.13 0.45
C LEU A 51 -6.69 0.78 0.93
N LEU A 52 -6.32 -0.08 -0.02
CA LEU A 52 -5.67 -1.37 0.27
C LEU A 52 -4.29 -1.18 0.91
N ILE A 53 -3.47 -0.28 0.35
CA ILE A 53 -2.11 -0.05 0.82
C ILE A 53 -2.10 0.52 2.24
N LEU A 54 -2.94 1.49 2.52
CA LEU A 54 -3.09 2.05 3.86
C LEU A 54 -3.55 0.99 4.86
N ARG A 55 -4.53 0.15 4.46
CA ARG A 55 -5.01 -0.92 5.35
C ARG A 55 -3.91 -1.91 5.69
N ILE A 56 -3.23 -2.45 4.70
CA ILE A 56 -2.16 -3.42 4.97
C ILE A 56 -0.97 -2.78 5.71
N GLY A 57 -0.62 -1.54 5.41
CA GLY A 57 0.41 -0.80 6.13
C GLY A 57 0.07 -0.63 7.61
N PHE A 58 -1.20 -0.34 7.93
CA PHE A 58 -1.68 -0.27 9.30
C PHE A 58 -1.66 -1.64 10.00
N LEU A 59 -2.18 -2.68 9.37
CA LEU A 59 -2.19 -4.04 9.93
C LEU A 59 -0.77 -4.54 10.24
N CYS A 60 0.19 -4.23 9.39
CA CYS A 60 1.62 -4.56 9.58
C CYS A 60 2.34 -3.62 10.56
N GLN A 61 1.67 -2.61 11.11
CA GLN A 61 2.29 -1.56 11.95
C GLN A 61 3.52 -0.92 11.28
N ALA A 62 3.46 -0.72 9.95
CA ALA A 62 4.52 -0.15 9.15
C ALA A 62 4.36 1.38 9.04
N GLY A 63 4.84 2.11 10.06
CA GLY A 63 4.69 3.57 10.13
C GLY A 63 5.30 4.33 8.96
N TYR A 64 6.41 3.83 8.40
CA TYR A 64 7.00 4.42 7.20
C TYR A 64 6.07 4.32 6.00
N GLU A 65 5.53 3.11 5.76
CA GLU A 65 4.58 2.86 4.66
C GLU A 65 3.33 3.71 4.79
N TRP A 66 2.74 3.70 5.99
CA TRP A 66 1.60 4.54 6.33
C TRP A 66 1.86 6.01 5.99
N GLY A 67 2.93 6.60 6.50
CA GLY A 67 3.24 8.01 6.30
C GLY A 67 3.42 8.39 4.83
N GLN A 68 4.09 7.55 4.04
CA GLN A 68 4.24 7.77 2.60
C GLN A 68 2.90 7.73 1.87
N HIS A 69 2.08 6.72 2.17
CA HIS A 69 0.82 6.49 1.47
C HIS A 69 -0.32 7.42 1.91
N VAL A 70 -0.28 7.97 3.13
CA VAL A 70 -1.18 9.08 3.51
C VAL A 70 -1.01 10.28 2.56
N LEU A 71 0.23 10.65 2.22
CA LEU A 71 0.47 11.75 1.28
C LEU A 71 0.01 11.42 -0.14
N ILE A 72 0.15 10.17 -0.57
CA ILE A 72 -0.31 9.72 -1.89
C ILE A 72 -1.84 9.69 -1.91
N ALA A 73 -2.48 9.13 -0.89
CA ALA A 73 -3.93 9.05 -0.75
C ALA A 73 -4.60 10.43 -0.83
N ARG A 74 -4.03 11.44 -0.15
CA ARG A 74 -4.50 12.83 -0.26
C ARG A 74 -4.39 13.39 -1.68
N ARG A 75 -3.38 12.98 -2.47
CA ARG A 75 -3.26 13.35 -3.90
C ARG A 75 -4.26 12.60 -4.79
N CYS A 76 -4.82 11.50 -4.31
CA CYS A 76 -5.92 10.76 -4.93
C CYS A 76 -7.29 11.21 -4.41
N ASP A 77 -7.37 12.43 -3.85
CA ASP A 77 -8.57 13.07 -3.32
C ASP A 77 -9.26 12.30 -2.17
N MET A 78 -8.53 11.43 -1.46
CA MET A 78 -9.04 10.81 -0.25
C MET A 78 -9.06 11.82 0.90
N SER A 79 -10.20 11.91 1.56
CA SER A 79 -10.33 12.70 2.79
C SER A 79 -9.59 12.07 3.97
N ASP A 80 -9.25 12.86 4.98
CA ASP A 80 -8.63 12.35 6.21
C ASP A 80 -9.56 11.36 6.95
N GLU A 81 -10.88 11.48 6.78
CA GLU A 81 -11.85 10.53 7.33
C GLU A 81 -11.76 9.16 6.63
N GLU A 82 -11.67 9.15 5.30
CA GLU A 82 -11.45 7.91 4.54
C GLU A 82 -10.09 7.27 4.89
N ILE A 83 -9.05 8.07 5.06
CA ILE A 83 -7.74 7.58 5.49
C ILE A 83 -7.84 6.96 6.89
N ARG A 84 -8.49 7.62 7.85
CA ARG A 84 -8.72 7.06 9.20
C ARG A 84 -9.56 5.79 9.18
N SER A 85 -10.51 5.67 8.25
CA SER A 85 -11.32 4.46 8.13
C SER A 85 -10.47 3.21 7.85
N THR A 86 -9.32 3.37 7.18
CA THR A 86 -8.40 2.25 6.94
C THR A 86 -7.72 1.74 8.21
N GLN A 87 -7.65 2.53 9.28
CA GLN A 87 -7.18 2.07 10.59
C GLN A 87 -8.24 1.23 11.30
N THR A 88 -9.50 1.67 11.29
CA THR A 88 -10.63 0.93 11.86
C THR A 88 -10.95 -0.33 11.05
N GLY A 89 -10.90 -0.22 9.73
CA GLY A 89 -11.15 -1.33 8.81
C GLY A 89 -12.61 -1.45 8.38
N PRO A 90 -13.03 -2.66 7.92
CA PRO A 90 -14.34 -2.86 7.28
C PRO A 90 -15.53 -2.58 8.19
N GLN A 91 -15.32 -2.45 9.50
CA GLN A 91 -16.38 -2.16 10.49
C GLN A 91 -16.70 -0.67 10.60
N THR A 92 -15.97 0.21 9.90
CA THR A 92 -16.21 1.65 9.95
C THR A 92 -17.61 1.99 9.44
N GLU A 93 -18.36 2.76 10.24
CA GLU A 93 -19.67 3.26 9.84
C GLU A 93 -19.57 4.21 8.64
N GLY A 94 -20.55 4.18 7.77
CA GLY A 94 -20.64 5.08 6.61
C GLY A 94 -19.80 4.67 5.40
N LEU A 95 -18.99 3.60 5.47
CA LEU A 95 -18.28 3.09 4.30
C LEU A 95 -19.27 2.54 3.25
N SER A 96 -18.90 2.73 1.97
CA SER A 96 -19.57 2.04 0.88
C SER A 96 -19.37 0.53 0.96
N GLU A 97 -20.28 -0.25 0.41
CA GLU A 97 -20.12 -1.72 0.36
C GLU A 97 -18.87 -2.13 -0.44
N LYS A 98 -18.50 -1.36 -1.44
CA LYS A 98 -17.23 -1.54 -2.19
C LYS A 98 -16.02 -1.38 -1.28
N ASP A 99 -15.97 -0.31 -0.48
CA ASP A 99 -14.84 -0.06 0.42
C ASP A 99 -14.76 -1.10 1.55
N LYS A 100 -15.91 -1.50 2.10
CA LYS A 100 -15.97 -2.56 3.11
C LYS A 100 -15.36 -3.87 2.61
N VAL A 101 -15.75 -4.30 1.40
CA VAL A 101 -15.24 -5.56 0.86
C VAL A 101 -13.76 -5.48 0.47
N LEU A 102 -13.25 -4.31 0.05
CA LEU A 102 -11.82 -4.09 -0.18
C LEU A 102 -11.01 -4.19 1.12
N LEU A 103 -11.46 -3.51 2.17
CA LEU A 103 -10.80 -3.57 3.48
C LEU A 103 -10.86 -4.97 4.08
N GLN A 104 -11.99 -5.67 3.92
CA GLN A 104 -12.14 -7.06 4.35
C GLN A 104 -11.16 -7.99 3.62
N ALA A 105 -10.98 -7.80 2.31
CA ALA A 105 -10.01 -8.58 1.53
C ALA A 105 -8.57 -8.36 2.04
N ALA A 106 -8.19 -7.14 2.38
CA ALA A 106 -6.87 -6.85 2.95
C ALA A 106 -6.70 -7.54 4.32
N ASP A 107 -7.72 -7.52 5.18
CA ASP A 107 -7.71 -8.18 6.48
C ASP A 107 -7.52 -9.69 6.35
N GLU A 108 -8.28 -10.33 5.46
CA GLU A 108 -8.22 -11.78 5.22
C GLU A 108 -6.88 -12.20 4.61
N LEU A 109 -6.38 -11.46 3.62
CA LEU A 109 -5.07 -11.72 3.01
C LEU A 109 -3.94 -11.59 4.04
N HIS A 110 -4.01 -10.60 4.93
CA HIS A 110 -3.01 -10.42 5.97
C HIS A 110 -3.05 -11.54 7.01
N LYS A 111 -4.24 -11.92 7.45
CA LYS A 111 -4.43 -12.89 8.53
C LYS A 111 -4.30 -14.33 8.06
N ASP A 112 -4.96 -14.65 6.95
CA ASP A 112 -5.22 -16.02 6.52
C ASP A 112 -4.49 -16.39 5.20
N ALA A 113 -3.81 -15.42 4.56
CA ALA A 113 -3.20 -15.55 3.23
C ALA A 113 -4.19 -16.01 2.15
N HIS A 114 -5.47 -15.75 2.34
CA HIS A 114 -6.57 -16.21 1.49
C HIS A 114 -7.78 -15.29 1.62
N ILE A 115 -8.49 -15.02 0.51
CA ILE A 115 -9.77 -14.32 0.50
C ILE A 115 -10.89 -15.36 0.57
N SER A 116 -11.81 -15.21 1.54
CA SER A 116 -12.95 -16.10 1.69
C SER A 116 -13.89 -16.04 0.47
N ASN A 117 -14.66 -17.11 0.26
CA ASN A 117 -15.62 -17.16 -0.86
C ASN A 117 -16.66 -16.02 -0.81
N ASP A 118 -17.09 -15.62 0.37
CA ASP A 118 -18.07 -14.54 0.54
C ASP A 118 -17.48 -13.18 0.17
N THR A 119 -16.25 -12.88 0.66
CA THR A 119 -15.53 -11.66 0.29
C THR A 119 -15.19 -11.65 -1.19
N TRP A 120 -14.73 -12.78 -1.75
CA TRP A 120 -14.48 -12.90 -3.19
C TRP A 120 -15.72 -12.60 -4.02
N LYS A 121 -16.86 -13.19 -3.66
CA LYS A 121 -18.14 -12.92 -4.31
C LYS A 121 -18.55 -11.45 -4.20
N GLY A 122 -18.32 -10.83 -3.04
CA GLY A 122 -18.54 -9.40 -2.85
C GLY A 122 -17.70 -8.54 -3.80
N LEU A 123 -16.40 -8.86 -3.93
CA LEU A 123 -15.48 -8.17 -4.84
C LEU A 123 -15.91 -8.28 -6.31
N THR A 124 -16.41 -9.43 -6.76
CA THR A 124 -16.84 -9.64 -8.16
C THR A 124 -18.03 -8.75 -8.58
N ASN A 125 -18.72 -8.10 -7.65
CA ASN A 125 -19.75 -7.12 -7.97
C ASN A 125 -19.18 -5.78 -8.46
N TYR A 126 -17.90 -5.51 -8.18
CA TYR A 126 -17.27 -4.20 -8.41
C TYR A 126 -16.02 -4.28 -9.29
N PHE A 127 -15.36 -5.43 -9.37
CA PHE A 127 -14.05 -5.59 -9.97
C PHE A 127 -14.04 -6.73 -11.00
N ASP A 128 -13.36 -6.48 -12.12
CA ASP A 128 -13.10 -7.51 -13.13
C ASP A 128 -11.94 -8.44 -12.72
N THR A 129 -11.66 -9.44 -13.54
CA THR A 129 -10.62 -10.44 -13.24
C THR A 129 -9.22 -9.83 -13.07
N GLN A 130 -8.87 -8.83 -13.87
CA GLN A 130 -7.55 -8.18 -13.77
C GLN A 130 -7.45 -7.37 -12.49
N GLN A 131 -8.51 -6.63 -12.15
CA GLN A 131 -8.59 -5.86 -10.91
C GLN A 131 -8.56 -6.77 -9.67
N LEU A 132 -9.23 -7.91 -9.70
CA LEU A 132 -9.16 -8.90 -8.62
C LEU A 132 -7.75 -9.43 -8.42
N MET A 133 -7.01 -9.68 -9.48
CA MET A 133 -5.59 -10.04 -9.38
C MET A 133 -4.77 -8.89 -8.79
N ASP A 134 -4.98 -7.66 -9.24
CA ASP A 134 -4.29 -6.48 -8.73
C ASP A 134 -4.57 -6.24 -7.24
N ILE A 135 -5.78 -6.53 -6.74
CA ILE A 135 -6.11 -6.48 -5.30
C ILE A 135 -5.17 -7.40 -4.52
N VAL A 136 -5.10 -8.67 -4.90
CA VAL A 136 -4.27 -9.66 -4.20
C VAL A 136 -2.79 -9.28 -4.25
N PHE A 137 -2.29 -8.91 -5.44
CA PHE A 137 -0.89 -8.52 -5.62
C PHE A 137 -0.53 -7.21 -4.94
N THR A 138 -1.45 -6.25 -4.85
CA THR A 138 -1.24 -5.00 -4.12
C THR A 138 -1.07 -5.27 -2.63
N VAL A 139 -1.99 -6.01 -2.01
CA VAL A 139 -1.90 -6.35 -0.58
C VAL A 139 -0.64 -7.18 -0.31
N GLY A 140 -0.34 -8.18 -1.14
CA GLY A 140 0.85 -9.01 -1.00
C GLY A 140 2.15 -8.22 -1.10
N GLN A 141 2.25 -7.33 -2.08
CA GLN A 141 3.41 -6.45 -2.27
C GLN A 141 3.64 -5.57 -1.05
N TYR A 142 2.59 -4.93 -0.54
CA TYR A 142 2.72 -4.01 0.58
C TYR A 142 2.87 -4.70 1.93
N ASN A 143 2.40 -5.93 2.07
CA ASN A 143 2.77 -6.80 3.19
C ASN A 143 4.27 -7.10 3.18
N LEU A 144 4.84 -7.46 2.01
CA LEU A 144 6.28 -7.70 1.83
C LEU A 144 7.09 -6.42 2.14
N VAL A 145 6.69 -5.28 1.60
CA VAL A 145 7.38 -4.00 1.83
C VAL A 145 7.34 -3.63 3.30
N SER A 146 6.20 -3.79 3.96
CA SER A 146 6.05 -3.54 5.40
C SER A 146 6.99 -4.41 6.24
N MET A 147 7.11 -5.71 5.91
CA MET A 147 8.08 -6.60 6.57
C MET A 147 9.53 -6.10 6.40
N ALA A 148 9.89 -5.66 5.20
CA ALA A 148 11.23 -5.14 4.91
C ALA A 148 11.50 -3.84 5.67
N LEU A 149 10.58 -2.87 5.62
CA LEU A 149 10.69 -1.58 6.29
C LEU A 149 10.85 -1.73 7.81
N ASN A 150 10.00 -2.58 8.41
CA ASN A 150 10.04 -2.85 9.85
C ASN A 150 11.32 -3.58 10.25
N SER A 151 11.71 -4.62 9.51
CA SER A 151 12.89 -5.44 9.82
C SER A 151 14.21 -4.68 9.64
N PHE A 152 14.29 -3.81 8.64
CA PHE A 152 15.49 -3.00 8.38
C PHE A 152 15.52 -1.71 9.22
N GLY A 153 14.47 -1.42 9.96
CA GLY A 153 14.38 -0.22 10.80
C GLY A 153 14.43 1.07 10.00
N VAL A 154 13.77 1.11 8.82
CA VAL A 154 13.76 2.30 7.96
C VAL A 154 13.05 3.44 8.66
N GLN A 155 13.79 4.52 8.93
CA GLN A 155 13.28 5.69 9.64
C GLN A 155 12.40 6.55 8.74
N LEU A 156 11.38 7.18 9.34
CA LEU A 156 10.51 8.13 8.64
C LEU A 156 11.34 9.20 7.92
N ASP A 157 10.94 9.53 6.71
CA ASP A 157 11.42 10.75 6.07
C ASP A 157 10.81 11.98 6.75
N GLU A 158 11.55 13.08 6.76
CA GLU A 158 11.09 14.33 7.35
C GLU A 158 9.79 14.81 6.68
N GLY A 159 8.82 15.21 7.48
CA GLY A 159 7.52 15.71 7.03
C GLY A 159 6.49 14.63 6.72
N LEU A 160 6.82 13.34 6.94
CA LEU A 160 5.80 12.31 6.84
C LEU A 160 4.86 12.35 8.06
N PRO A 161 3.53 12.22 7.84
CA PRO A 161 2.59 12.09 8.95
C PRO A 161 2.81 10.77 9.71
N GLY A 162 2.57 10.83 11.02
CA GLY A 162 2.47 9.61 11.84
C GLY A 162 1.08 8.98 11.69
N TRP A 163 0.70 8.20 12.72
CA TRP A 163 -0.60 7.52 12.76
C TRP A 163 -1.82 8.45 12.93
N ASN A 164 -1.58 9.66 13.40
CA ASN A 164 -2.63 10.67 13.59
C ASN A 164 -2.78 11.51 12.32
N VAL A 165 -3.85 11.33 11.60
CA VAL A 165 -4.22 12.05 10.37
C VAL A 165 -5.61 12.67 10.51
#